data_768068207ea3816f8cefe498c3355889
#
_entry.id   768068207ea3816f8cefe498c3355889
#
_cell.length_a   1.000
_cell.length_b   1.000
_cell.length_c   1.000
_cell.angle_alpha   90.00
_cell.angle_beta   90.00
_cell.angle_gamma   90.00
#
_symmetry.space_group_name_H-M   'P 1'
#
loop_
_entity.id
_entity.type
_entity.pdbx_description
1 polymer ?
#
loop_
_entity_poly.entity_id
_entity_poly.type
_entity_poly.pdbx_seq_one_letter_code
_entity_poly.pdbx_strand_id
1 'polypeptide(L)'
;MNRVAVVTGGTRGIGEAISLKLQEKGRHVIANYGGNDAAAKAFSERTGIAVQKWDVGDHKSCIDACAAIEAQFGQIDIMVNNAGITRDATMMKMTFEQWDEVIRVDLTGCFNMAKAVFAGMRERKWGRIVNIGSVNGQGGQIGQVNYAAAKSGIHGFTKSLAAEGARYGVTANAIAPGYIGTEMLSTIPENVMEKIVAQIPVGRLGQPDEIARGVEFLTSDNAGFITGSTLSINGGQHMY
;
A
#
# COMPACT_ATOMS: atom_id res chain seq x y z
N MET A 1 -19.34 -0.77 14.65
CA MET A 1 -18.65 0.54 14.78
C MET A 1 -18.10 0.92 13.41
N ASN A 2 -18.24 2.19 13.04
CA ASN A 2 -17.72 2.69 11.76
C ASN A 2 -16.21 2.93 11.92
N ARG A 3 -15.36 1.98 11.49
CA ARG A 3 -13.91 2.06 11.65
C ARG A 3 -13.29 3.06 10.67
N VAL A 4 -12.32 3.82 11.12
CA VAL A 4 -11.57 4.77 10.29
C VAL A 4 -10.42 4.05 9.59
N ALA A 5 -10.35 4.20 8.28
CA ALA A 5 -9.32 3.62 7.42
C ALA A 5 -8.54 4.70 6.68
N VAL A 6 -7.23 4.65 6.72
CA VAL A 6 -6.34 5.50 5.93
C VAL A 6 -5.70 4.68 4.82
N VAL A 7 -5.76 5.17 3.58
CA VAL A 7 -5.14 4.55 2.42
C VAL A 7 -4.15 5.54 1.81
N THR A 8 -2.85 5.25 1.90
CA THR A 8 -1.85 6.10 1.28
C THR A 8 -1.81 5.87 -0.24
N GLY A 9 -1.68 6.97 -1.02
CA GLY A 9 -1.83 6.91 -2.48
C GLY A 9 -3.23 6.42 -2.89
N GLY A 10 -4.27 6.76 -2.10
CA GLY A 10 -5.62 6.20 -2.17
C GLY A 10 -6.53 6.78 -3.25
N THR A 11 -6.04 7.69 -4.10
CA THR A 11 -6.89 8.43 -5.04
C THR A 11 -6.83 7.93 -6.49
N ARG A 12 -6.00 6.91 -6.78
CA ARG A 12 -5.84 6.32 -8.13
C ARG A 12 -5.39 4.87 -8.07
N GLY A 13 -5.56 4.15 -9.17
CA GLY A 13 -5.04 2.80 -9.37
C GLY A 13 -5.45 1.81 -8.28
N ILE A 14 -4.50 1.06 -7.74
CA ILE A 14 -4.74 0.08 -6.66
C ILE A 14 -5.29 0.79 -5.42
N GLY A 15 -4.72 1.95 -5.04
CA GLY A 15 -5.16 2.69 -3.87
C GLY A 15 -6.61 3.16 -3.96
N GLU A 16 -7.06 3.62 -5.14
CA GLU A 16 -8.46 3.97 -5.37
C GLU A 16 -9.38 2.76 -5.20
N ALA A 17 -9.05 1.63 -5.81
CA ALA A 17 -9.84 0.41 -5.68
C ALA A 17 -9.93 -0.05 -4.21
N ILE A 18 -8.84 0.06 -3.44
CA ILE A 18 -8.84 -0.21 -2.00
C ILE A 18 -9.74 0.75 -1.25
N SER A 19 -9.64 2.05 -1.54
CA SER A 19 -10.46 3.09 -0.89
C SER A 19 -11.94 2.85 -1.11
N LEU A 20 -12.33 2.57 -2.35
CA LEU A 20 -13.72 2.25 -2.71
C LEU A 20 -14.21 0.97 -2.05
N LYS A 21 -13.40 -0.10 -2.04
CA LYS A 21 -13.76 -1.38 -1.43
C LYS A 21 -13.96 -1.24 0.09
N LEU A 22 -13.10 -0.52 0.79
CA LEU A 22 -13.25 -0.29 2.21
C LEU A 22 -14.48 0.58 2.54
N GLN A 23 -14.78 1.59 1.70
CA GLN A 23 -16.00 2.40 1.83
C GLN A 23 -17.26 1.54 1.61
N GLU A 24 -17.30 0.68 0.58
CA GLU A 24 -18.38 -0.29 0.33
C GLU A 24 -18.67 -1.17 1.55
N LYS A 25 -17.61 -1.51 2.30
CA LYS A 25 -17.69 -2.30 3.54
C LYS A 25 -18.00 -1.46 4.79
N GLY A 26 -18.46 -0.23 4.62
CA GLY A 26 -18.88 0.65 5.70
C GLY A 26 -17.73 1.22 6.54
N ARG A 27 -16.52 1.32 6.00
CA ARG A 27 -15.42 2.02 6.66
C ARG A 27 -15.46 3.50 6.34
N HIS A 28 -15.09 4.34 7.29
CA HIS A 28 -14.85 5.76 7.01
C HIS A 28 -13.43 5.89 6.44
N VAL A 29 -13.33 6.17 5.14
CA VAL A 29 -12.04 6.14 4.43
C VAL A 29 -11.50 7.55 4.24
N ILE A 30 -10.22 7.73 4.53
CA ILE A 30 -9.43 8.90 4.18
C ILE A 30 -8.35 8.46 3.19
N ALA A 31 -8.40 9.01 1.97
CA ALA A 31 -7.43 8.73 0.93
C ALA A 31 -6.33 9.80 0.90
N ASN A 32 -5.08 9.39 1.14
CA ASN A 32 -3.94 10.27 0.99
C ASN A 32 -3.52 10.40 -0.46
N TYR A 33 -2.97 11.57 -0.80
CA TYR A 33 -2.26 11.82 -2.06
C TYR A 33 -1.04 12.74 -1.84
N GLY A 34 -0.06 12.66 -2.74
CA GLY A 34 1.20 13.40 -2.61
C GLY A 34 1.26 14.71 -3.41
N GLY A 35 0.66 14.78 -4.61
CA GLY A 35 0.94 15.91 -5.49
C GLY A 35 -0.17 16.37 -6.44
N ASN A 36 -1.04 15.51 -6.94
CA ASN A 36 -2.05 15.89 -7.93
C ASN A 36 -3.36 16.33 -7.28
N ASP A 37 -3.44 17.62 -6.95
CA ASP A 37 -4.61 18.23 -6.28
C ASP A 37 -5.89 18.11 -7.12
N ALA A 38 -5.79 18.29 -8.44
CA ALA A 38 -6.95 18.23 -9.34
C ALA A 38 -7.53 16.80 -9.40
N ALA A 39 -6.69 15.78 -9.53
CA ALA A 39 -7.13 14.39 -9.54
C ALA A 39 -7.72 13.98 -8.18
N ALA A 40 -7.12 14.41 -7.07
CA ALA A 40 -7.63 14.12 -5.72
C ALA A 40 -9.00 14.78 -5.49
N LYS A 41 -9.18 16.03 -5.94
CA LYS A 41 -10.47 16.72 -5.87
C LYS A 41 -11.53 15.99 -6.68
N ALA A 42 -11.25 15.64 -7.94
CA ALA A 42 -12.18 14.91 -8.80
C ALA A 42 -12.55 13.53 -8.21
N PHE A 43 -11.57 12.82 -7.61
CA PHE A 43 -11.82 11.58 -6.89
C PHE A 43 -12.79 11.79 -5.72
N SER A 44 -12.55 12.79 -4.88
CA SER A 44 -13.41 13.09 -3.72
C SER A 44 -14.82 13.48 -4.13
N GLU A 45 -14.97 14.32 -5.15
CA GLU A 45 -16.28 14.75 -5.68
C GLU A 45 -17.10 13.56 -6.24
N ARG A 46 -16.42 12.61 -6.91
CA ARG A 46 -17.06 11.43 -7.49
C ARG A 46 -17.45 10.37 -6.46
N THR A 47 -16.65 10.20 -5.41
CA THR A 47 -16.78 9.07 -4.48
C THR A 47 -17.33 9.44 -3.11
N GLY A 48 -17.25 10.71 -2.74
CA GLY A 48 -17.54 11.19 -1.39
C GLY A 48 -16.47 10.83 -0.35
N ILE A 49 -15.37 10.19 -0.77
CA ILE A 49 -14.26 9.86 0.12
C ILE A 49 -13.44 11.11 0.43
N ALA A 50 -13.15 11.32 1.73
CA ALA A 50 -12.29 12.40 2.16
C ALA A 50 -10.87 12.22 1.64
N VAL A 51 -10.25 13.31 1.15
CA VAL A 51 -8.86 13.30 0.67
C VAL A 51 -8.00 14.24 1.50
N GLN A 52 -6.75 13.87 1.75
CA GLN A 52 -5.82 14.70 2.46
C GLN A 52 -4.40 14.57 1.87
N LYS A 53 -3.72 15.72 1.74
CA LYS A 53 -2.39 15.80 1.14
C LYS A 53 -1.29 15.76 2.19
N TRP A 54 -0.37 14.80 2.07
CA TRP A 54 0.91 14.79 2.77
C TRP A 54 1.93 13.91 2.06
N ASP A 55 3.22 14.15 2.32
CA ASP A 55 4.32 13.29 1.85
C ASP A 55 4.56 12.16 2.86
N VAL A 56 4.33 10.91 2.45
CA VAL A 56 4.58 9.74 3.30
C VAL A 56 6.06 9.56 3.64
N GLY A 57 6.96 10.09 2.81
CA GLY A 57 8.40 10.08 3.07
C GLY A 57 8.86 11.09 4.12
N ASP A 58 8.00 12.01 4.55
CA ASP A 58 8.28 12.97 5.63
C ASP A 58 7.63 12.52 6.93
N HIS A 59 8.46 12.20 7.92
CA HIS A 59 8.00 11.65 9.20
C HIS A 59 7.07 12.61 9.96
N LYS A 60 7.43 13.91 10.00
CA LYS A 60 6.61 14.89 10.70
C LYS A 60 5.27 15.09 10.01
N SER A 61 5.27 15.18 8.69
CA SER A 61 4.05 15.30 7.90
C SER A 61 3.08 14.13 8.14
N CYS A 62 3.59 12.89 8.29
CA CYS A 62 2.79 11.72 8.61
C CYS A 62 2.15 11.79 10.00
N ILE A 63 2.90 12.22 11.01
CA ILE A 63 2.39 12.37 12.39
C ILE A 63 1.31 13.44 12.42
N ASP A 64 1.59 14.62 11.84
CA ASP A 64 0.65 15.75 11.83
C ASP A 64 -0.65 15.37 11.10
N ALA A 65 -0.54 14.68 9.95
CA ALA A 65 -1.70 14.21 9.20
C ALA A 65 -2.54 13.18 9.97
N CYS A 66 -1.92 12.18 10.60
CA CYS A 66 -2.65 11.21 11.42
C CYS A 66 -3.34 11.89 12.61
N ALA A 67 -2.67 12.81 13.29
CA ALA A 67 -3.28 13.56 14.41
C ALA A 67 -4.49 14.39 13.95
N ALA A 68 -4.40 15.05 12.79
CA ALA A 68 -5.52 15.80 12.19
C ALA A 68 -6.69 14.89 11.82
N ILE A 69 -6.42 13.72 11.24
CA ILE A 69 -7.43 12.71 10.92
C ILE A 69 -8.12 12.23 12.20
N GLU A 70 -7.36 11.89 13.24
CA GLU A 70 -7.93 11.40 14.48
C GLU A 70 -8.77 12.47 15.21
N ALA A 71 -8.38 13.72 15.13
CA ALA A 71 -9.15 14.83 15.69
C ALA A 71 -10.49 15.05 14.98
N GLN A 72 -10.54 14.82 13.66
CA GLN A 72 -11.72 15.08 12.84
C GLN A 72 -12.66 13.87 12.71
N PHE A 73 -12.11 12.67 12.56
CA PHE A 73 -12.87 11.47 12.17
C PHE A 73 -12.83 10.36 13.23
N GLY A 74 -12.06 10.56 14.30
CA GLY A 74 -11.82 9.52 15.30
C GLY A 74 -10.59 8.68 15.00
N GLN A 75 -10.31 7.75 15.89
CA GLN A 75 -9.07 6.99 15.91
C GLN A 75 -8.90 6.10 14.66
N ILE A 76 -7.70 6.13 14.10
CA ILE A 76 -7.36 5.32 12.91
C ILE A 76 -7.25 3.85 13.32
N ASP A 77 -8.13 3.03 12.76
CA ASP A 77 -8.21 1.58 13.02
C ASP A 77 -7.49 0.75 11.95
N ILE A 78 -7.55 1.23 10.71
CA ILE A 78 -7.00 0.52 9.54
C ILE A 78 -6.00 1.45 8.86
N MET A 79 -4.78 0.95 8.64
CA MET A 79 -3.73 1.62 7.88
C MET A 79 -3.35 0.78 6.67
N VAL A 80 -3.53 1.32 5.47
CA VAL A 80 -3.08 0.68 4.22
C VAL A 80 -1.95 1.51 3.62
N ASN A 81 -0.75 0.99 3.71
CA ASN A 81 0.45 1.56 3.11
C ASN A 81 0.56 1.12 1.65
N ASN A 82 -0.04 1.91 0.76
CA ASN A 82 -0.07 1.64 -0.68
C ASN A 82 0.74 2.65 -1.49
N ALA A 83 1.01 3.85 -0.99
CA ALA A 83 1.82 4.83 -1.71
C ALA A 83 3.17 4.23 -2.12
N GLY A 84 3.56 4.47 -3.36
CA GLY A 84 4.82 4.01 -3.91
C GLY A 84 5.10 4.64 -5.26
N ILE A 85 6.38 4.67 -5.62
CA ILE A 85 6.91 5.23 -6.86
C ILE A 85 7.94 4.29 -7.47
N THR A 86 8.22 4.45 -8.75
CA THR A 86 9.35 3.80 -9.41
C THR A 86 10.31 4.85 -9.98
N ARG A 87 11.61 4.54 -9.96
CA ARG A 87 12.68 5.30 -10.61
C ARG A 87 13.63 4.30 -11.25
N ASP A 88 13.15 3.70 -12.33
CA ASP A 88 13.78 2.57 -12.97
C ASP A 88 15.08 2.97 -13.67
N ALA A 89 16.15 2.28 -13.33
CA ALA A 89 17.46 2.37 -13.98
C ALA A 89 18.26 1.09 -13.67
N THR A 90 19.13 0.68 -14.60
CA THR A 90 20.07 -0.40 -14.30
C THR A 90 21.07 0.07 -13.24
N MET A 91 21.64 -0.84 -12.44
CA MET A 91 22.58 -0.51 -11.36
C MET A 91 23.70 0.43 -11.81
N MET A 92 24.18 0.26 -13.05
CA MET A 92 25.25 1.10 -13.62
C MET A 92 24.82 2.55 -13.91
N LYS A 93 23.53 2.81 -14.05
CA LYS A 93 22.95 4.13 -14.42
C LYS A 93 22.12 4.74 -13.29
N MET A 94 21.80 3.99 -12.27
CA MET A 94 20.97 4.45 -11.15
C MET A 94 21.74 5.53 -10.37
N THR A 95 21.09 6.69 -10.18
CA THR A 95 21.64 7.75 -9.33
C THR A 95 21.27 7.52 -7.86
N PHE A 96 22.00 8.17 -6.95
CA PHE A 96 21.69 8.10 -5.53
C PHE A 96 20.29 8.68 -5.25
N GLU A 97 19.90 9.73 -5.92
CA GLU A 97 18.60 10.37 -5.77
C GLU A 97 17.45 9.44 -6.18
N GLN A 98 17.64 8.69 -7.28
CA GLN A 98 16.65 7.68 -7.71
C GLN A 98 16.53 6.53 -6.71
N TRP A 99 17.62 6.13 -6.08
CA TRP A 99 17.61 5.16 -5.01
C TRP A 99 16.92 5.71 -3.77
N ASP A 100 17.39 6.86 -3.28
CA ASP A 100 16.92 7.47 -2.03
C ASP A 100 15.43 7.80 -2.07
N GLU A 101 14.95 8.38 -3.17
CA GLU A 101 13.54 8.73 -3.33
C GLU A 101 12.63 7.51 -3.22
N VAL A 102 12.99 6.40 -3.86
CA VAL A 102 12.20 5.16 -3.79
C VAL A 102 12.23 4.56 -2.39
N ILE A 103 13.39 4.46 -1.75
CA ILE A 103 13.49 3.96 -0.37
C ILE A 103 12.69 4.85 0.59
N ARG A 104 12.79 6.16 0.44
CA ARG A 104 12.10 7.14 1.27
C ARG A 104 10.58 7.03 1.16
N VAL A 105 10.05 6.90 -0.04
CA VAL A 105 8.59 6.82 -0.25
C VAL A 105 8.08 5.42 0.06
N ASP A 106 8.66 4.38 -0.54
CA ASP A 106 8.08 3.04 -0.56
C ASP A 106 8.33 2.24 0.72
N LEU A 107 9.48 2.45 1.39
CA LEU A 107 9.84 1.73 2.61
C LEU A 107 9.75 2.61 3.86
N THR A 108 10.43 3.76 3.87
CA THR A 108 10.39 4.67 5.02
C THR A 108 8.97 5.22 5.22
N GLY A 109 8.22 5.45 4.13
CA GLY A 109 6.81 5.83 4.19
C GLY A 109 5.94 4.82 4.96
N CYS A 110 6.14 3.53 4.73
CA CYS A 110 5.43 2.48 5.50
C CYS A 110 5.75 2.55 7.01
N PHE A 111 7.02 2.78 7.35
CA PHE A 111 7.43 2.97 8.74
C PHE A 111 6.78 4.21 9.34
N ASN A 112 6.83 5.35 8.66
CA ASN A 112 6.29 6.62 9.16
C ASN A 112 4.79 6.50 9.50
N MET A 113 4.00 5.93 8.57
CA MET A 113 2.58 5.76 8.76
C MET A 113 2.25 4.75 9.86
N ALA A 114 2.93 3.60 9.89
CA ALA A 114 2.74 2.63 10.96
C ALA A 114 3.11 3.21 12.32
N LYS A 115 4.23 3.94 12.42
CA LYS A 115 4.68 4.59 13.66
C LYS A 115 3.66 5.58 14.20
N ALA A 116 2.99 6.33 13.33
CA ALA A 116 2.00 7.33 13.71
C ALA A 116 0.75 6.71 14.38
N VAL A 117 0.35 5.47 14.01
CA VAL A 117 -0.92 4.87 14.45
C VAL A 117 -0.73 3.70 15.44
N PHE A 118 0.45 3.09 15.49
CA PHE A 118 0.67 1.82 16.18
C PHE A 118 0.43 1.89 17.68
N ALA A 119 0.82 2.99 18.34
CA ALA A 119 0.61 3.16 19.79
C ALA A 119 -0.88 3.17 20.14
N GLY A 120 -1.68 3.99 19.44
CA GLY A 120 -3.12 4.05 19.64
C GLY A 120 -3.83 2.73 19.33
N MET A 121 -3.44 2.02 18.27
CA MET A 121 -3.96 0.70 17.97
C MET A 121 -3.69 -0.30 19.10
N ARG A 122 -2.48 -0.29 19.67
CA ARG A 122 -2.13 -1.17 20.81
C ARG A 122 -2.94 -0.86 22.07
N GLU A 123 -3.13 0.41 22.39
CA GLU A 123 -3.93 0.85 23.56
C GLU A 123 -5.38 0.35 23.45
N ARG A 124 -5.98 0.45 22.26
CA ARG A 124 -7.34 -0.02 21.97
C ARG A 124 -7.46 -1.53 21.80
N LYS A 125 -6.32 -2.24 21.76
CA LYS A 125 -6.23 -3.70 21.52
C LYS A 125 -6.91 -4.11 20.20
N TRP A 126 -6.85 -3.26 19.20
CA TRP A 126 -7.33 -3.51 17.85
C TRP A 126 -6.63 -2.62 16.82
N GLY A 127 -6.19 -3.22 15.76
CA GLY A 127 -5.62 -2.52 14.60
C GLY A 127 -5.39 -3.46 13.43
N ARG A 128 -5.43 -2.92 12.21
CA ARG A 128 -5.10 -3.64 10.98
C ARG A 128 -4.16 -2.80 10.14
N ILE A 129 -2.98 -3.33 9.87
CA ILE A 129 -1.98 -2.70 9.01
C ILE A 129 -1.76 -3.61 7.82
N VAL A 130 -1.94 -3.08 6.61
CA VAL A 130 -1.68 -3.79 5.36
C VAL A 130 -0.67 -3.00 4.53
N ASN A 131 0.45 -3.61 4.22
CA ASN A 131 1.52 -3.02 3.44
C ASN A 131 1.49 -3.58 2.01
N ILE A 132 1.42 -2.72 0.99
CA ILE A 132 1.43 -3.15 -0.41
C ILE A 132 2.89 -3.30 -0.87
N GLY A 133 3.31 -4.54 -0.93
CA GLY A 133 4.58 -4.98 -1.50
C GLY A 133 4.55 -5.06 -3.02
N SER A 134 5.23 -6.05 -3.59
CA SER A 134 5.25 -6.34 -5.03
C SER A 134 5.82 -7.74 -5.27
N VAL A 135 5.42 -8.38 -6.37
CA VAL A 135 6.11 -9.56 -6.90
C VAL A 135 7.60 -9.27 -7.17
N ASN A 136 7.95 -8.04 -7.55
CA ASN A 136 9.33 -7.63 -7.77
C ASN A 136 10.15 -7.52 -6.47
N GLY A 137 9.48 -7.37 -5.31
CA GLY A 137 10.10 -7.51 -4.01
C GLY A 137 10.35 -8.97 -3.61
N GLN A 138 9.68 -9.93 -4.23
CA GLN A 138 9.86 -11.36 -4.00
C GLN A 138 10.88 -11.99 -4.95
N GLY A 139 10.80 -11.65 -6.26
CA GLY A 139 11.62 -12.26 -7.31
C GLY A 139 12.76 -11.36 -7.84
N GLY A 140 12.73 -10.07 -7.54
CA GLY A 140 13.62 -9.08 -8.17
C GLY A 140 13.21 -8.75 -9.60
N GLN A 141 13.72 -7.61 -10.12
CA GLN A 141 13.46 -7.16 -11.48
C GLN A 141 14.66 -6.35 -12.00
N ILE A 142 15.09 -6.64 -13.22
CA ILE A 142 16.17 -5.85 -13.87
C ILE A 142 15.72 -4.40 -14.00
N GLY A 143 16.60 -3.47 -13.60
CA GLY A 143 16.31 -2.04 -13.64
C GLY A 143 15.58 -1.50 -12.41
N GLN A 144 15.25 -2.33 -11.43
CA GLN A 144 14.50 -1.94 -10.24
C GLN A 144 15.21 -2.31 -8.93
N VAL A 145 16.51 -2.12 -8.85
CA VAL A 145 17.29 -2.46 -7.64
C VAL A 145 16.77 -1.71 -6.41
N ASN A 146 16.44 -0.42 -6.56
CA ASN A 146 15.82 0.42 -5.53
C ASN A 146 14.42 -0.07 -5.14
N TYR A 147 13.55 -0.25 -6.12
CA TYR A 147 12.16 -0.68 -5.90
C TYR A 147 12.08 -2.09 -5.31
N ALA A 148 12.84 -3.04 -5.87
CA ALA A 148 12.92 -4.39 -5.33
C ALA A 148 13.44 -4.41 -3.89
N ALA A 149 14.47 -3.61 -3.56
CA ALA A 149 14.98 -3.49 -2.20
C ALA A 149 13.92 -2.93 -1.24
N ALA A 150 13.22 -1.84 -1.62
CA ALA A 150 12.15 -1.27 -0.82
C ALA A 150 11.01 -2.28 -0.59
N LYS A 151 10.53 -2.91 -1.67
CA LYS A 151 9.41 -3.86 -1.59
C LYS A 151 9.78 -5.17 -0.89
N SER A 152 11.04 -5.63 -0.96
CA SER A 152 11.55 -6.72 -0.13
C SER A 152 11.63 -6.33 1.35
N GLY A 153 12.11 -5.11 1.64
CA GLY A 153 12.17 -4.57 3.01
C GLY A 153 10.82 -4.53 3.70
N ILE A 154 9.73 -4.28 2.94
CA ILE A 154 8.36 -4.31 3.44
C ILE A 154 8.02 -5.67 4.08
N HIS A 155 8.47 -6.78 3.53
CA HIS A 155 8.20 -8.11 4.09
C HIS A 155 8.85 -8.30 5.47
N GLY A 156 10.12 -7.90 5.63
CA GLY A 156 10.83 -7.92 6.92
C GLY A 156 10.18 -6.99 7.94
N PHE A 157 9.89 -5.75 7.52
CA PHE A 157 9.18 -4.76 8.33
C PHE A 157 7.82 -5.29 8.83
N THR A 158 7.03 -5.87 7.94
CA THR A 158 5.72 -6.45 8.26
C THR A 158 5.81 -7.54 9.31
N LYS A 159 6.76 -8.47 9.18
CA LYS A 159 6.95 -9.58 10.13
C LYS A 159 7.31 -9.07 11.53
N SER A 160 8.22 -8.10 11.62
CA SER A 160 8.63 -7.52 12.91
C SER A 160 7.48 -6.77 13.56
N LEU A 161 6.76 -5.94 12.79
CA LEU A 161 5.59 -5.19 13.27
C LEU A 161 4.47 -6.12 13.75
N ALA A 162 4.25 -7.24 13.04
CA ALA A 162 3.30 -8.28 13.41
C ALA A 162 3.66 -8.91 14.78
N ALA A 163 4.91 -9.27 14.98
CA ALA A 163 5.39 -9.84 16.24
C ALA A 163 5.17 -8.88 17.42
N GLU A 164 5.42 -7.57 17.22
CA GLU A 164 5.22 -6.55 18.24
C GLU A 164 3.73 -6.26 18.52
N GLY A 165 2.87 -6.38 17.51
CA GLY A 165 1.44 -6.04 17.59
C GLY A 165 0.54 -7.17 18.08
N ALA A 166 0.90 -8.43 17.82
CA ALA A 166 0.02 -9.58 17.94
C ALA A 166 -0.68 -9.70 19.30
N ARG A 167 0.07 -9.60 20.41
CA ARG A 167 -0.49 -9.68 21.76
C ARG A 167 -1.45 -8.55 22.13
N TYR A 168 -1.45 -7.50 21.32
CA TYR A 168 -2.31 -6.32 21.50
C TYR A 168 -3.47 -6.28 20.48
N GLY A 169 -3.74 -7.39 19.80
CA GLY A 169 -4.82 -7.47 18.81
C GLY A 169 -4.56 -6.66 17.52
N VAL A 170 -3.32 -6.22 17.32
CA VAL A 170 -2.90 -5.51 16.09
C VAL A 170 -2.27 -6.51 15.13
N THR A 171 -2.82 -6.63 13.91
CA THR A 171 -2.22 -7.44 12.86
C THR A 171 -1.52 -6.57 11.83
N ALA A 172 -0.41 -7.07 11.31
CA ALA A 172 0.30 -6.46 10.19
C ALA A 172 0.56 -7.54 9.14
N ASN A 173 0.12 -7.28 7.89
CA ASN A 173 0.30 -8.21 6.78
C ASN A 173 0.76 -7.45 5.54
N ALA A 174 1.39 -8.15 4.61
CA ALA A 174 1.74 -7.62 3.30
C ALA A 174 0.87 -8.26 2.22
N ILE A 175 0.61 -7.52 1.14
CA ILE A 175 0.14 -8.06 -0.12
C ILE A 175 1.26 -7.86 -1.15
N ALA A 176 1.53 -8.86 -1.96
CA ALA A 176 2.47 -8.79 -3.07
C ALA A 176 1.70 -8.91 -4.41
N PRO A 177 1.28 -7.77 -4.99
CA PRO A 177 0.66 -7.76 -6.30
C PRO A 177 1.63 -8.21 -7.40
N GLY A 178 1.10 -8.87 -8.43
CA GLY A 178 1.76 -9.01 -9.72
C GLY A 178 1.59 -7.76 -10.58
N TYR A 179 1.61 -7.92 -11.90
CA TYR A 179 1.29 -6.83 -12.83
C TYR A 179 -0.21 -6.56 -12.85
N ILE A 180 -0.60 -5.38 -12.38
CA ILE A 180 -1.99 -4.94 -12.23
C ILE A 180 -2.30 -3.85 -13.26
N GLY A 181 -3.39 -3.99 -13.99
CA GLY A 181 -3.84 -3.04 -15.02
C GLY A 181 -4.21 -1.68 -14.43
N THR A 182 -3.23 -0.80 -14.32
CA THR A 182 -3.36 0.57 -13.81
C THR A 182 -2.73 1.56 -14.78
N GLU A 183 -2.97 2.85 -14.60
CA GLU A 183 -2.33 3.91 -15.37
C GLU A 183 -0.79 3.81 -15.35
N MET A 184 -0.20 3.24 -14.32
CA MET A 184 1.26 3.05 -14.23
C MET A 184 1.79 2.17 -15.37
N LEU A 185 1.00 1.26 -15.90
CA LEU A 185 1.38 0.38 -17.01
C LEU A 185 1.04 0.98 -18.39
N SER A 186 0.26 2.06 -18.48
CA SER A 186 -0.18 2.64 -19.75
C SER A 186 0.95 3.20 -20.63
N THR A 187 2.11 3.45 -20.03
CA THR A 187 3.32 3.93 -20.76
C THR A 187 4.17 2.78 -21.32
N ILE A 188 3.84 1.52 -21.02
CA ILE A 188 4.59 0.36 -21.51
C ILE A 188 4.16 0.06 -22.94
N PRO A 189 5.10 -0.05 -23.91
CA PRO A 189 4.79 -0.42 -25.28
C PRO A 189 4.07 -1.77 -25.38
N GLU A 190 3.13 -1.90 -26.32
CA GLU A 190 2.26 -3.07 -26.47
C GLU A 190 3.05 -4.39 -26.62
N ASN A 191 4.10 -4.39 -27.44
CA ASN A 191 4.97 -5.56 -27.63
C ASN A 191 5.73 -5.99 -26.38
N VAL A 192 5.95 -5.07 -25.43
CA VAL A 192 6.55 -5.37 -24.11
C VAL A 192 5.46 -5.89 -23.19
N MET A 193 4.26 -5.30 -23.24
CA MET A 193 3.12 -5.74 -22.45
C MET A 193 2.72 -7.18 -22.79
N GLU A 194 2.70 -7.55 -24.06
CA GLU A 194 2.44 -8.93 -24.49
C GLU A 194 3.43 -9.93 -23.87
N LYS A 195 4.73 -9.57 -23.83
CA LYS A 195 5.76 -10.40 -23.20
C LYS A 195 5.55 -10.52 -21.68
N ILE A 196 5.12 -9.46 -21.03
CA ILE A 196 4.78 -9.46 -19.60
C ILE A 196 3.61 -10.41 -19.36
N VAL A 197 2.52 -10.26 -20.12
CA VAL A 197 1.32 -11.09 -19.98
C VAL A 197 1.63 -12.56 -20.23
N ALA A 198 2.47 -12.88 -21.21
CA ALA A 198 2.89 -14.24 -21.51
C ALA A 198 3.66 -14.92 -20.35
N GLN A 199 4.25 -14.14 -19.44
CA GLN A 199 4.94 -14.66 -18.24
C GLN A 199 4.02 -14.82 -17.02
N ILE A 200 2.77 -14.36 -17.10
CA ILE A 200 1.79 -14.52 -16.05
C ILE A 200 1.06 -15.85 -16.24
N PRO A 201 1.18 -16.84 -15.33
CA PRO A 201 0.53 -18.15 -15.51
C PRO A 201 -0.99 -18.08 -15.74
N VAL A 202 -1.68 -17.11 -15.10
CA VAL A 202 -3.12 -16.87 -15.33
C VAL A 202 -3.42 -16.26 -16.71
N GLY A 203 -2.42 -15.78 -17.46
CA GLY A 203 -2.53 -15.29 -18.83
C GLY A 203 -3.16 -13.91 -19.00
N ARG A 204 -3.25 -13.12 -17.93
CA ARG A 204 -3.75 -11.72 -17.96
C ARG A 204 -3.14 -10.87 -16.87
N LEU A 205 -3.25 -9.57 -17.02
CA LEU A 205 -3.01 -8.63 -15.92
C LEU A 205 -4.06 -8.84 -14.81
N GLY A 206 -3.64 -8.64 -13.56
CA GLY A 206 -4.56 -8.50 -12.45
C GLY A 206 -5.36 -7.20 -12.54
N GLN A 207 -6.49 -7.15 -11.86
CA GLN A 207 -7.31 -5.94 -11.75
C GLN A 207 -7.13 -5.30 -10.37
N PRO A 208 -7.18 -3.96 -10.24
CA PRO A 208 -7.07 -3.28 -8.96
C PRO A 208 -8.04 -3.80 -7.88
N ASP A 209 -9.27 -4.19 -8.29
CA ASP A 209 -10.26 -4.77 -7.38
C ASP A 209 -9.83 -6.13 -6.79
N GLU A 210 -9.01 -6.91 -7.50
CA GLU A 210 -8.49 -8.18 -6.98
C GLU A 210 -7.54 -7.95 -5.80
N ILE A 211 -6.76 -6.85 -5.83
CA ILE A 211 -5.93 -6.43 -4.71
C ILE A 211 -6.79 -5.86 -3.57
N ALA A 212 -7.79 -5.04 -3.91
CA ALA A 212 -8.69 -4.43 -2.93
C ALA A 212 -9.45 -5.47 -2.11
N ARG A 213 -9.88 -6.58 -2.71
CA ARG A 213 -10.49 -7.74 -2.01
C ARG A 213 -9.52 -8.39 -1.02
N GLY A 214 -8.24 -8.50 -1.37
CA GLY A 214 -7.21 -8.98 -0.45
C GLY A 214 -7.03 -8.08 0.77
N VAL A 215 -7.05 -6.76 0.55
CA VAL A 215 -7.00 -5.77 1.65
C VAL A 215 -8.25 -5.86 2.52
N GLU A 216 -9.44 -5.92 1.94
CA GLU A 216 -10.70 -6.06 2.66
C GLU A 216 -10.69 -7.30 3.56
N PHE A 217 -10.27 -8.44 3.02
CA PHE A 217 -10.14 -9.68 3.78
C PHE A 217 -9.19 -9.53 4.98
N LEU A 218 -7.97 -9.00 4.76
CA LEU A 218 -6.96 -8.85 5.82
C LEU A 218 -7.32 -7.77 6.86
N THR A 219 -8.21 -6.84 6.53
CA THR A 219 -8.68 -5.79 7.45
C THR A 219 -10.00 -6.09 8.13
N SER A 220 -10.59 -7.25 7.85
CA SER A 220 -11.84 -7.71 8.47
C SER A 220 -11.65 -8.04 9.96
N ASP A 221 -12.75 -8.04 10.72
CA ASP A 221 -12.73 -8.44 12.12
C ASP A 221 -12.31 -9.92 12.29
N ASN A 222 -12.67 -10.76 11.31
CA ASN A 222 -12.38 -12.20 11.32
C ASN A 222 -10.92 -12.54 10.95
N ALA A 223 -10.14 -11.60 10.48
CA ALA A 223 -8.73 -11.80 10.12
C ALA A 223 -7.75 -11.67 11.31
N GLY A 224 -8.24 -11.66 12.55
CA GLY A 224 -7.42 -11.43 13.75
C GLY A 224 -6.33 -12.48 14.01
N PHE A 225 -6.40 -13.66 13.38
CA PHE A 225 -5.39 -14.72 13.50
C PHE A 225 -4.39 -14.74 12.34
N ILE A 226 -4.53 -13.82 11.39
CA ILE A 226 -3.63 -13.66 10.23
C ILE A 226 -2.73 -12.46 10.49
N THR A 227 -1.45 -12.70 10.78
CA THR A 227 -0.47 -11.65 11.01
C THR A 227 0.93 -12.09 10.60
N GLY A 228 1.75 -11.18 10.10
CA GLY A 228 3.10 -11.45 9.58
C GLY A 228 3.14 -12.14 8.22
N SER A 229 1.99 -12.34 7.60
CA SER A 229 1.87 -13.05 6.31
C SER A 229 2.12 -12.10 5.13
N THR A 230 2.59 -12.68 4.03
CA THR A 230 2.56 -12.05 2.70
C THR A 230 1.56 -12.80 1.84
N LEU A 231 0.47 -12.12 1.46
CA LEU A 231 -0.52 -12.65 0.54
C LEU A 231 -0.10 -12.29 -0.90
N SER A 232 0.36 -13.28 -1.65
CA SER A 232 0.70 -13.08 -3.07
C SER A 232 -0.57 -13.07 -3.91
N ILE A 233 -0.84 -11.94 -4.59
CA ILE A 233 -1.95 -11.77 -5.55
C ILE A 233 -1.33 -11.38 -6.88
N ASN A 234 -0.71 -12.37 -7.57
CA ASN A 234 0.20 -12.13 -8.68
C ASN A 234 -0.05 -13.04 -9.90
N GLY A 235 -1.19 -13.75 -9.94
CA GLY A 235 -1.51 -14.63 -11.06
C GLY A 235 -0.53 -15.81 -11.25
N GLY A 236 0.19 -16.18 -10.20
CA GLY A 236 1.18 -17.28 -10.24
C GLY A 236 2.59 -16.86 -10.66
N GLN A 237 2.86 -15.57 -10.86
CA GLN A 237 4.20 -15.09 -11.28
C GLN A 237 5.30 -15.41 -10.26
N HIS A 238 4.94 -15.51 -8.99
CA HIS A 238 5.83 -15.96 -7.93
C HIS A 238 5.07 -16.87 -6.97
N MET A 239 5.61 -18.03 -6.71
CA MET A 239 5.06 -19.04 -5.81
C MET A 239 6.13 -19.40 -4.77
N TYR A 240 5.75 -19.59 -3.50
CA TYR A 240 6.61 -20.10 -2.45
C TYR A 240 6.49 -21.62 -2.34
#